data_5e6cc5b5753f8a62b04bcabfe0c6c590
#
_entry.id   5e6cc5b5753f8a62b04bcabfe0c6c590
#
_cell.length_a   1.000
_cell.length_b   1.000
_cell.length_c   1.000
_cell.angle_alpha   90.00
_cell.angle_beta   90.00
_cell.angle_gamma   90.00
#
_symmetry.space_group_name_H-M   'P 1'
#
loop_
_entity.id
_entity.type
_entity.pdbx_description
1 polymer ?
#
loop_
_entity_poly.entity_id
_entity_poly.type
_entity_poly.pdbx_seq_one_letter_code
_entity_poly.pdbx_strand_id
1 'polypeptide(L)'
;YKRQKYIIPTLIENALKESNFIEQVMVIGENQKMPAALIQLNFEFVAEWISRKGFNIDKTNHSMIASREVQERIQQEVDNCNLRFGKWEQIKKFELTPDPWSIDGGHLTPTMKMKRSVILKIYSPLVENIYN
;
A
#
# COMPACT_ATOMS: atom_id res chain seq x y z
N TYR A 1 13.33 29.82 -12.37
CA TYR A 1 13.48 28.57 -11.68
C TYR A 1 12.30 28.31 -10.74
N LYS A 2 11.77 27.17 -10.79
CA LYS A 2 10.68 26.86 -9.92
C LYS A 2 11.05 25.77 -8.92
N ARG A 3 10.55 25.93 -7.76
CA ARG A 3 10.75 24.96 -6.75
C ARG A 3 9.86 23.77 -6.98
N GLN A 4 10.45 22.63 -7.00
CA GLN A 4 9.69 21.40 -7.11
C GLN A 4 9.79 20.64 -5.81
N LYS A 5 8.69 20.02 -5.47
CA LYS A 5 8.66 19.19 -4.28
C LYS A 5 8.71 17.75 -4.74
N TYR A 6 9.84 17.15 -4.46
CA TYR A 6 10.09 15.79 -4.89
C TYR A 6 9.67 14.82 -3.80
N ILE A 7 9.20 13.68 -4.25
CA ILE A 7 8.88 12.59 -3.37
C ILE A 7 9.97 11.56 -3.52
N ILE A 8 10.45 11.03 -2.41
CA ILE A 8 11.37 9.91 -2.42
C ILE A 8 10.58 8.69 -1.98
N PRO A 9 10.04 7.92 -2.95
CA PRO A 9 9.11 6.83 -2.63
C PRO A 9 9.68 5.82 -1.65
N THR A 10 10.97 5.53 -1.76
CA THR A 10 11.60 4.53 -0.89
C THR A 10 11.51 4.90 0.58
N LEU A 11 11.65 6.18 0.91
CA LEU A 11 11.58 6.61 2.30
C LEU A 11 10.18 6.39 2.87
N ILE A 12 9.16 6.72 2.08
CA ILE A 12 7.77 6.57 2.52
C ILE A 12 7.43 5.09 2.59
N GLU A 13 7.87 4.32 1.60
CA GLU A 13 7.62 2.87 1.58
C GLU A 13 8.25 2.19 2.79
N ASN A 14 9.46 2.54 3.13
CA ASN A 14 10.12 1.95 4.30
C ASN A 14 9.41 2.32 5.59
N ALA A 15 8.93 3.54 5.69
CA ALA A 15 8.17 3.97 6.86
C ALA A 15 6.86 3.20 6.99
N LEU A 16 6.14 3.00 5.89
CA LEU A 16 4.89 2.24 5.91
C LEU A 16 5.14 0.78 6.26
N LYS A 17 6.25 0.22 5.80
CA LYS A 17 6.57 -1.19 6.05
C LYS A 17 6.97 -1.47 7.50
N GLU A 18 7.16 -0.45 8.30
CA GLU A 18 7.37 -0.64 9.74
C GLU A 18 6.10 -1.17 10.41
N SER A 19 4.94 -0.98 9.79
CA SER A 19 3.69 -1.50 10.30
C SER A 19 3.61 -3.01 10.07
N ASN A 20 3.21 -3.75 11.11
CA ASN A 20 3.03 -5.20 10.99
C ASN A 20 1.88 -5.57 10.06
N PHE A 21 0.97 -4.66 9.79
CA PHE A 21 -0.14 -4.90 8.87
C PHE A 21 0.28 -4.90 7.40
N ILE A 22 1.42 -4.30 7.09
CA ILE A 22 1.83 -4.07 5.71
C ILE A 22 3.05 -4.91 5.37
N GLU A 23 2.91 -5.77 4.35
CA GLU A 23 4.02 -6.61 3.89
C GLU A 23 4.81 -5.91 2.79
N GLN A 24 4.12 -5.38 1.80
CA GLN A 24 4.74 -4.67 0.69
C GLN A 24 3.94 -3.43 0.37
N VAL A 25 4.61 -2.40 -0.12
CA VAL A 25 3.94 -1.17 -0.53
C VAL A 25 4.73 -0.52 -1.65
N MET A 26 4.01 0.05 -2.61
CA MET A 26 4.62 0.83 -3.67
C MET A 26 3.97 2.20 -3.71
N VAL A 27 4.77 3.24 -3.50
CA VAL A 27 4.28 4.61 -3.53
C VAL A 27 4.29 5.11 -4.98
N ILE A 28 3.18 5.72 -5.38
CA ILE A 28 2.99 6.31 -6.68
C ILE A 28 2.93 7.81 -6.48
N GLY A 29 3.77 8.55 -7.16
CA GLY A 29 3.75 10.01 -6.99
C GLY A 29 4.29 10.75 -8.18
N GLU A 30 5.15 10.09 -8.94
CA GLU A 30 5.78 10.74 -10.08
C GLU A 30 4.74 11.05 -11.15
N ASN A 31 4.70 12.31 -11.59
CA ASN A 31 3.79 12.77 -12.63
C ASN A 31 2.31 12.60 -12.28
N GLN A 32 1.98 12.51 -10.97
CA GLN A 32 0.62 12.35 -10.53
C GLN A 32 0.17 13.58 -9.73
N LYS A 33 -1.13 13.73 -9.59
CA LYS A 33 -1.73 14.86 -8.86
C LYS A 33 -1.36 14.82 -7.38
N MET A 34 -1.15 13.64 -6.84
CA MET A 34 -0.91 13.46 -5.41
C MET A 34 -0.24 12.12 -5.19
N PRO A 35 0.48 11.96 -4.08
CA PRO A 35 1.02 10.65 -3.73
C PRO A 35 -0.08 9.68 -3.35
N ALA A 36 0.10 8.44 -3.75
CA ALA A 36 -0.81 7.36 -3.40
C ALA A 36 0.01 6.09 -3.21
N ALA A 37 -0.64 5.03 -2.76
CA ALA A 37 0.07 3.78 -2.50
C ALA A 37 -0.75 2.57 -2.91
N LEU A 38 -0.05 1.58 -3.45
CA LEU A 38 -0.58 0.23 -3.59
C LEU A 38 0.02 -0.58 -2.45
N ILE A 39 -0.83 -1.23 -1.67
CA ILE A 39 -0.41 -1.89 -0.45
C ILE A 39 -0.79 -3.36 -0.50
N GLN A 40 0.19 -4.23 -0.23
CA GLN A 40 -0.08 -5.64 0.01
C GLN A 40 -0.04 -5.88 1.51
N LEU A 41 -1.14 -6.36 2.05
CA LEU A 41 -1.24 -6.64 3.48
C LEU A 41 -0.38 -7.84 3.85
N ASN A 42 0.07 -7.86 5.10
CA ASN A 42 0.55 -9.09 5.71
C ASN A 42 -0.69 -9.88 6.08
N PHE A 43 -1.14 -10.73 5.17
CA PHE A 43 -2.43 -11.40 5.31
C PHE A 43 -2.49 -12.29 6.55
N GLU A 44 -1.38 -12.90 6.90
CA GLU A 44 -1.30 -13.75 8.08
C GLU A 44 -1.53 -12.93 9.35
N PHE A 45 -0.83 -11.80 9.46
CA PHE A 45 -0.98 -10.92 10.61
C PHE A 45 -2.38 -10.34 10.69
N VAL A 46 -2.94 -9.94 9.55
CA VAL A 46 -4.29 -9.36 9.50
C VAL A 46 -5.32 -10.40 9.91
N ALA A 47 -5.16 -11.64 9.45
CA ALA A 47 -6.09 -12.72 9.82
C ALA A 47 -6.08 -12.96 11.33
N GLU A 48 -4.91 -12.95 11.95
CA GLU A 48 -4.82 -13.08 13.39
C GLU A 48 -5.46 -11.91 14.12
N TRP A 49 -5.24 -10.71 13.60
CA TRP A 49 -5.84 -9.50 14.17
C TRP A 49 -7.36 -9.57 14.13
N ILE A 50 -7.91 -10.01 13.00
CA ILE A 50 -9.36 -10.20 12.84
C ILE A 50 -9.88 -11.17 13.89
N SER A 51 -9.18 -12.27 14.08
CA SER A 51 -9.58 -13.28 15.08
C SER A 51 -9.56 -12.73 16.49
N ARG A 52 -8.52 -11.99 16.85
CA ARG A 52 -8.40 -11.43 18.19
C ARG A 52 -9.48 -10.39 18.47
N LYS A 53 -9.86 -9.63 17.45
CA LYS A 53 -10.91 -8.63 17.60
C LYS A 53 -12.31 -9.22 17.58
N GLY A 54 -12.44 -10.46 17.13
CA GLY A 54 -13.74 -11.12 17.04
C GLY A 54 -14.58 -10.62 15.88
N PHE A 55 -13.98 -10.03 14.87
CA PHE A 55 -14.72 -9.56 13.69
C PHE A 55 -15.18 -10.75 12.86
N ASN A 56 -16.39 -10.66 12.34
CA ASN A 56 -16.96 -11.70 11.47
C ASN A 56 -16.59 -11.40 10.03
N ILE A 57 -15.35 -11.69 9.67
CA ILE A 57 -14.81 -11.44 8.35
C ILE A 57 -14.16 -12.73 7.84
N ASP A 58 -14.49 -13.13 6.62
CA ASP A 58 -13.82 -14.25 5.99
C ASP A 58 -12.34 -13.94 5.83
N LYS A 59 -11.50 -14.94 6.05
CA LYS A 59 -10.05 -14.75 6.02
C LYS A 59 -9.44 -15.05 4.67
N THR A 60 -10.21 -14.87 3.61
CA THR A 60 -9.65 -14.88 2.26
C THR A 60 -9.05 -13.50 1.97
N ASN A 61 -8.08 -13.46 1.09
CA ASN A 61 -7.43 -12.19 0.76
C ASN A 61 -8.44 -11.16 0.28
N HIS A 62 -9.33 -11.56 -0.62
CA HIS A 62 -10.32 -10.64 -1.18
C HIS A 62 -11.28 -10.11 -0.12
N SER A 63 -11.72 -10.97 0.79
CA SER A 63 -12.64 -10.54 1.84
C SER A 63 -11.96 -9.59 2.81
N MET A 64 -10.70 -9.86 3.15
CA MET A 64 -9.97 -9.00 4.07
C MET A 64 -9.75 -7.60 3.49
N ILE A 65 -9.34 -7.51 2.23
CA ILE A 65 -9.11 -6.19 1.65
C ILE A 65 -10.39 -5.41 1.42
N ALA A 66 -11.52 -6.09 1.32
CA ALA A 66 -12.81 -5.44 1.13
C ALA A 66 -13.47 -5.01 2.43
N SER A 67 -12.97 -5.49 3.56
CA SER A 67 -13.62 -5.24 4.84
C SER A 67 -13.38 -3.81 5.32
N ARG A 68 -14.44 -3.20 5.85
CA ARG A 68 -14.33 -1.83 6.36
C ARG A 68 -13.36 -1.75 7.53
N GLU A 69 -13.38 -2.75 8.41
CA GLU A 69 -12.53 -2.75 9.60
C GLU A 69 -11.04 -2.77 9.21
N VAL A 70 -10.69 -3.57 8.23
CA VAL A 70 -9.32 -3.63 7.73
C VAL A 70 -8.94 -2.31 7.05
N GLN A 71 -9.84 -1.79 6.21
CA GLN A 71 -9.60 -0.53 5.51
C GLN A 71 -9.35 0.60 6.50
N GLU A 72 -10.17 0.68 7.54
CA GLU A 72 -10.01 1.73 8.55
C GLU A 72 -8.71 1.57 9.33
N ARG A 73 -8.33 0.34 9.63
CA ARG A 73 -7.07 0.11 10.34
C ARG A 73 -5.88 0.52 9.49
N ILE A 74 -5.90 0.19 8.22
CA ILE A 74 -4.81 0.57 7.33
C ILE A 74 -4.79 2.08 7.13
N GLN A 75 -5.94 2.72 7.09
CA GLN A 75 -6.00 4.18 7.03
C GLN A 75 -5.29 4.80 8.23
N GLN A 76 -5.49 4.23 9.42
CA GLN A 76 -4.78 4.70 10.61
C GLN A 76 -3.27 4.54 10.48
N GLU A 77 -2.82 3.43 9.92
CA GLU A 77 -1.39 3.20 9.71
C GLU A 77 -0.81 4.22 8.74
N VAL A 78 -1.55 4.53 7.68
CA VAL A 78 -1.14 5.52 6.70
C VAL A 78 -1.13 6.91 7.33
N ASP A 79 -2.15 7.24 8.10
CA ASP A 79 -2.23 8.56 8.75
C ASP A 79 -1.06 8.76 9.71
N ASN A 80 -0.73 7.73 10.50
CA ASN A 80 0.40 7.80 11.42
C ASN A 80 1.72 8.00 10.68
N CYS A 81 1.88 7.29 9.57
CA CYS A 81 3.07 7.44 8.75
C CYS A 81 3.16 8.86 8.17
N ASN A 82 2.03 9.39 7.73
CA ASN A 82 1.98 10.72 7.12
C ASN A 82 2.45 11.83 8.07
N LEU A 83 2.30 11.62 9.38
CA LEU A 83 2.76 12.63 10.35
C LEU A 83 4.26 12.85 10.28
N ARG A 84 5.00 11.94 9.69
CA ARG A 84 6.46 12.02 9.60
C ARG A 84 6.93 12.70 8.33
N PHE A 85 6.01 13.13 7.47
CA PHE A 85 6.35 13.69 6.17
C PHE A 85 5.64 15.01 5.93
N GLY A 86 6.20 15.82 5.02
CA GLY A 86 5.59 17.08 4.63
C GLY A 86 4.32 16.84 3.82
N LYS A 87 3.47 17.85 3.73
CA LYS A 87 2.17 17.71 3.10
C LYS A 87 2.26 17.17 1.67
N TRP A 88 3.27 17.59 0.93
CA TRP A 88 3.42 17.17 -0.48
C TRP A 88 3.84 15.71 -0.59
N GLU A 89 4.33 15.12 0.50
CA GLU A 89 4.79 13.72 0.52
C GLU A 89 3.76 12.77 1.11
N GLN A 90 2.69 13.29 1.69
CA GLN A 90 1.73 12.46 2.39
C GLN A 90 0.87 11.66 1.41
N ILE A 91 0.65 10.41 1.76
CA ILE A 91 -0.21 9.53 0.96
C ILE A 91 -1.65 9.97 1.12
N LYS A 92 -2.28 10.33 0.03
CA LYS A 92 -3.67 10.84 0.04
C LYS A 92 -4.69 9.73 -0.16
N LYS A 93 -4.33 8.72 -0.93
CA LYS A 93 -5.20 7.57 -1.19
C LYS A 93 -4.36 6.32 -1.29
N PHE A 94 -4.97 5.19 -1.04
CA PHE A 94 -4.32 3.91 -1.22
C PHE A 94 -5.32 2.86 -1.69
N GLU A 95 -4.80 1.80 -2.29
CA GLU A 95 -5.59 0.62 -2.64
C GLU A 95 -4.89 -0.61 -2.12
N LEU A 96 -5.66 -1.56 -1.62
CA LEU A 96 -5.13 -2.83 -1.13
C LEU A 96 -5.17 -3.83 -2.27
N THR A 97 -4.06 -4.54 -2.48
CA THR A 97 -3.98 -5.55 -3.54
C THR A 97 -4.26 -6.92 -2.97
N PRO A 98 -4.94 -7.79 -3.74
CA PRO A 98 -5.33 -9.11 -3.22
C PRO A 98 -4.23 -10.16 -3.29
N ASP A 99 -3.21 -9.93 -4.10
CA ASP A 99 -2.19 -10.93 -4.35
C ASP A 99 -0.94 -10.69 -3.52
N PRO A 100 -0.33 -11.76 -2.97
CA PRO A 100 1.01 -11.60 -2.41
C PRO A 100 2.00 -11.26 -3.53
N TRP A 101 2.82 -10.23 -3.31
CA TRP A 101 3.80 -9.84 -4.31
C TRP A 101 4.97 -10.83 -4.25
N SER A 102 5.33 -11.37 -5.39
CA SER A 102 6.30 -12.45 -5.45
C SER A 102 7.17 -12.34 -6.70
N ILE A 103 8.24 -13.10 -6.69
CA ILE A 103 9.10 -13.21 -7.86
C ILE A 103 8.33 -13.90 -8.98
N ASP A 104 7.65 -15.00 -8.68
CA ASP A 104 6.89 -15.75 -9.68
C ASP A 104 5.74 -14.95 -10.25
N GLY A 105 5.12 -14.11 -9.43
CA GLY A 105 4.02 -13.28 -9.89
C GLY A 105 4.45 -12.09 -10.73
N GLY A 106 5.75 -11.87 -10.84
CA GLY A 106 6.28 -10.77 -11.64
C GLY A 106 6.44 -9.46 -10.89
N HIS A 107 6.08 -9.43 -9.61
CA HIS A 107 6.16 -8.20 -8.81
C HIS A 107 7.58 -7.85 -8.41
N LEU A 108 8.41 -8.85 -8.19
CA LEU A 108 9.71 -8.68 -7.57
C LEU A 108 10.82 -9.30 -8.41
N THR A 109 12.01 -8.70 -8.33
CA THR A 109 13.21 -9.30 -8.92
C THR A 109 13.71 -10.44 -8.03
N PRO A 110 14.64 -11.28 -8.54
CA PRO A 110 15.23 -12.33 -7.70
C PRO A 110 15.87 -11.82 -6.42
N THR A 111 16.28 -10.55 -6.37
CA THR A 111 16.82 -9.95 -5.17
C THR A 111 15.73 -9.24 -4.35
N MET A 112 14.47 -9.51 -4.66
CA MET A 112 13.31 -9.02 -3.92
C MET A 112 13.09 -7.51 -4.04
N LYS A 113 13.57 -6.91 -5.12
CA LYS A 113 13.30 -5.50 -5.41
C LYS A 113 12.04 -5.39 -6.25
N MET A 114 11.25 -4.34 -6.00
CA MET A 114 10.00 -4.15 -6.73
C MET A 114 10.24 -3.82 -8.21
N LYS A 115 9.48 -4.47 -9.07
CA LYS A 115 9.43 -4.12 -10.48
C LYS A 115 8.29 -3.12 -10.66
N ARG A 116 8.59 -1.85 -10.44
CA ARG A 116 7.55 -0.82 -10.34
C ARG A 116 6.66 -0.73 -11.57
N SER A 117 7.25 -0.78 -12.77
CA SER A 117 6.45 -0.68 -13.99
C SER A 117 5.53 -1.88 -14.16
N VAL A 118 5.98 -3.06 -13.75
CA VAL A 118 5.17 -4.27 -13.82
C VAL A 118 4.01 -4.19 -12.84
N ILE A 119 4.30 -3.76 -11.61
CA ILE A 119 3.25 -3.63 -10.58
C ILE A 119 2.19 -2.64 -11.01
N LEU A 120 2.59 -1.50 -11.58
CA LEU A 120 1.65 -0.52 -12.10
C LEU A 120 0.76 -1.12 -13.20
N LYS A 121 1.34 -1.96 -14.05
CA LYS A 121 0.59 -2.59 -15.12
C LYS A 121 -0.40 -3.63 -14.58
N ILE A 122 0.07 -4.47 -13.64
CA ILE A 122 -0.78 -5.51 -13.05
C ILE A 122 -2.00 -4.89 -12.37
N TYR A 123 -1.79 -3.80 -11.66
CA TYR A 123 -2.84 -3.18 -10.85
C TYR A 123 -3.35 -1.88 -11.48
N SER A 124 -3.25 -1.75 -12.79
CA SER A 124 -3.70 -0.52 -13.44
C SER A 124 -5.15 -0.15 -13.14
N PRO A 125 -6.10 -1.09 -13.01
CA PRO A 125 -7.46 -0.69 -12.62
C PRO A 125 -7.50 -0.03 -11.25
N LEU A 126 -6.69 -0.49 -10.31
CA LEU A 126 -6.63 0.12 -8.98
C LEU A 126 -6.00 1.50 -9.04
N VAL A 127 -4.97 1.66 -9.85
CA VAL A 127 -4.33 2.97 -10.04
C VAL A 127 -5.31 3.96 -10.66
N GLU A 128 -6.07 3.51 -11.65
CA GLU A 128 -7.10 4.36 -12.26
C GLU A 128 -8.14 4.76 -11.22
N ASN A 129 -8.53 3.84 -10.37
CA ASN A 129 -9.50 4.13 -9.34
C ASN A 129 -9.01 5.20 -8.36
N ILE A 130 -7.73 5.17 -8.05
CA ILE A 130 -7.13 6.18 -7.16
C ILE A 130 -7.24 7.58 -7.76
N TYR A 131 -7.00 7.71 -9.06
CA TYR A 131 -6.85 9.03 -9.70
C TYR A 131 -8.07 9.49 -10.47
N ASN A 132 -9.15 8.73 -10.44
CA ASN A 132 -10.38 9.16 -11.11
C ASN A 132 -11.28 9.98 -10.20
#